data_df62a2348aa779b46a6a20d90d030221
#
_entry.id   df62a2348aa779b46a6a20d90d030221
#
_cell.length_a   1.000
_cell.length_b   1.000
_cell.length_c   1.000
_cell.angle_alpha   90.00
_cell.angle_beta   90.00
_cell.angle_gamma   90.00
#
_symmetry.space_group_name_H-M   'P 1'
#
loop_
_entity.id
_entity.type
_entity.pdbx_description
1 polymer ?
#
loop_
_entity_poly.entity_id
_entity_poly.type
_entity_poly.pdbx_seq_one_letter_code
_entity_poly.pdbx_strand_id
1 'polypeptide(L)'
;MIKLLKRMRRQEALMALLCAVLVGVQVYFDLRLPDYMTELTKLIKTPGSSTGDILSVGGEMLLCTLCSAVLAVGCGYLSARTAAGFSFSVRRDLFHHVMDAGSEEMQTFSVPSLITRTTNDITQIQMIVAMGLQMLMKAPIMAVWAIIKILGKSWTLSAVTGGFVVVIVAVVLLIMSSCLPRFRQVQKKTDQINRVARENLTGINVVHEIGRAHV
;
A
#
# COMPACT_ATOMS: atom_id res chain seq x y z
N MET A 1 10.73 -7.19 3.05
CA MET A 1 10.69 -5.91 2.32
C MET A 1 12.05 -5.21 2.24
N ILE A 2 12.79 -5.01 3.34
CA ILE A 2 14.10 -4.32 3.33
C ILE A 2 15.14 -5.02 2.44
N LYS A 3 15.18 -6.36 2.39
CA LYS A 3 16.07 -7.14 1.50
C LYS A 3 15.71 -6.98 0.01
N LEU A 4 14.43 -6.72 -0.31
CA LEU A 4 13.97 -6.48 -1.67
C LEU A 4 14.36 -5.08 -2.16
N LEU A 5 14.25 -4.06 -1.29
CA LEU A 5 14.68 -2.70 -1.57
C LEU A 5 16.20 -2.60 -1.86
N LYS A 6 17.02 -3.44 -1.22
CA LYS A 6 18.47 -3.50 -1.47
C LYS A 6 18.85 -4.00 -2.87
N ARG A 7 17.91 -4.61 -3.59
CA ARG A 7 18.11 -5.18 -4.94
C ARG A 7 17.66 -4.23 -6.07
N MET A 8 17.16 -3.04 -5.69
CA MET A 8 16.74 -2.01 -6.66
C MET A 8 17.95 -1.47 -7.42
N ARG A 9 17.79 -1.29 -8.73
CA ARG A 9 18.77 -0.61 -9.56
C ARG A 9 18.91 0.86 -9.14
N ARG A 10 20.08 1.47 -9.38
CA ARG A 10 20.32 2.90 -9.07
C ARG A 10 19.24 3.82 -9.65
N GLN A 11 18.73 3.52 -10.85
CA GLN A 11 17.66 4.30 -11.48
C GLN A 11 16.33 4.18 -10.73
N GLU A 12 15.97 2.99 -10.24
CA GLU A 12 14.76 2.77 -9.46
C GLU A 12 14.85 3.44 -8.09
N ALA A 13 16.03 3.40 -7.47
CA ALA A 13 16.27 4.09 -6.20
C ALA A 13 16.17 5.62 -6.37
N LEU A 14 16.65 6.17 -7.48
CA LEU A 14 16.55 7.59 -7.80
C LEU A 14 15.09 8.01 -8.07
N MET A 15 14.32 7.18 -8.78
CA MET A 15 12.88 7.41 -8.98
C MET A 15 12.10 7.32 -7.67
N ALA A 16 12.45 6.39 -6.78
CA ALA A 16 11.86 6.28 -5.44
C ALA A 16 12.18 7.51 -4.57
N LEU A 17 13.42 8.01 -4.63
CA LEU A 17 13.81 9.25 -3.95
C LEU A 17 13.03 10.45 -4.49
N LEU A 18 12.91 10.58 -5.80
CA LEU A 18 12.13 11.65 -6.44
C LEU A 18 10.66 11.56 -6.03
N CYS A 19 10.10 10.35 -5.97
CA CYS A 19 8.75 10.11 -5.47
C CYS A 19 8.61 10.58 -4.01
N ALA A 20 9.59 10.30 -3.14
CA ALA A 20 9.59 10.76 -1.75
C ALA A 20 9.59 12.29 -1.63
N VAL A 21 10.36 12.97 -2.47
CA VAL A 21 10.40 14.45 -2.52
C VAL A 21 9.04 14.99 -2.97
N LEU A 22 8.46 14.44 -4.04
CA LEU A 22 7.14 14.87 -4.53
C LEU A 22 6.05 14.63 -3.49
N VAL A 23 6.08 13.48 -2.79
CA VAL A 23 5.18 13.21 -1.66
C VAL A 23 5.35 14.23 -0.55
N GLY A 24 6.57 14.63 -0.22
CA GLY A 24 6.84 15.68 0.78
C GLY A 24 6.20 17.02 0.39
N VAL A 25 6.36 17.42 -0.86
CA VAL A 25 5.74 18.64 -1.40
C VAL A 25 4.22 18.52 -1.44
N GLN A 26 3.68 17.37 -1.83
CA GLN A 26 2.24 17.10 -1.81
C GLN A 26 1.66 17.23 -0.40
N VAL A 27 2.32 16.62 0.60
CA VAL A 27 1.89 16.70 2.00
C VAL A 27 1.92 18.14 2.53
N TYR A 28 2.88 18.94 2.10
CA TYR A 28 2.92 20.37 2.43
C TYR A 28 1.66 21.08 1.94
N PHE A 29 1.22 20.88 0.69
CA PHE A 29 -0.01 21.44 0.16
C PHE A 29 -1.25 20.88 0.86
N ASP A 30 -1.33 19.57 1.08
CA ASP A 30 -2.45 18.92 1.78
C ASP A 30 -2.66 19.52 3.19
N LEU A 31 -1.58 19.82 3.92
CA LEU A 31 -1.63 20.38 5.27
C LEU A 31 -1.81 21.91 5.30
N ARG A 32 -1.78 22.60 4.16
CA ARG A 32 -2.16 24.00 4.03
C ARG A 32 -3.67 24.21 3.96
N LEU A 33 -4.41 23.23 3.45
CA LEU A 33 -5.87 23.33 3.29
C LEU A 33 -6.61 23.67 4.59
N PRO A 34 -6.34 23.02 5.75
CA PRO A 34 -6.98 23.38 7.01
C PRO A 34 -6.68 24.83 7.48
N ASP A 35 -5.51 25.37 7.11
CA ASP A 35 -5.15 26.74 7.46
C ASP A 35 -6.01 27.74 6.66
N TYR A 36 -6.16 27.54 5.36
CA TYR A 36 -7.06 28.33 4.51
C TYR A 36 -8.53 28.21 4.95
N MET A 37 -8.99 27.03 5.35
CA MET A 37 -10.34 26.85 5.91
C MET A 37 -10.54 27.66 7.20
N THR A 38 -9.52 27.74 8.05
CA THR A 38 -9.56 28.53 9.28
C THR A 38 -9.62 30.02 8.96
N GLU A 39 -8.85 30.49 7.97
CA GLU A 39 -8.83 31.87 7.51
C GLU A 39 -10.15 32.27 6.87
N LEU A 40 -10.71 31.44 6.00
CA LEU A 40 -12.02 31.63 5.40
C LEU A 40 -13.11 31.72 6.46
N THR A 41 -13.07 30.85 7.48
CA THR A 41 -14.04 30.88 8.58
C THR A 41 -13.95 32.15 9.40
N LYS A 42 -12.74 32.69 9.61
CA LYS A 42 -12.55 34.00 10.30
C LYS A 42 -13.12 35.14 9.48
N LEU A 43 -12.81 35.17 8.16
CA LEU A 43 -13.34 36.23 7.26
C LEU A 43 -14.86 36.23 7.24
N ILE A 44 -15.51 35.09 7.16
CA ILE A 44 -17.00 34.99 7.16
C ILE A 44 -17.60 35.47 8.48
N LYS A 45 -16.93 35.26 9.62
CA LYS A 45 -17.40 35.67 10.95
C LYS A 45 -17.13 37.15 11.26
N THR A 46 -16.27 37.82 10.52
CA THR A 46 -15.90 39.23 10.76
C THR A 46 -16.89 40.15 10.03
N PRO A 47 -17.66 40.97 10.73
CA PRO A 47 -18.56 41.93 10.08
C PRO A 47 -17.76 42.96 9.27
N GLY A 48 -18.07 43.08 7.98
CA GLY A 48 -17.38 44.01 7.08
C GLY A 48 -16.33 43.39 6.17
N SER A 49 -16.16 42.09 6.18
CA SER A 49 -15.29 41.40 5.22
C SER A 49 -15.80 41.59 3.79
N SER A 50 -14.89 41.92 2.87
CA SER A 50 -15.23 42.03 1.46
C SER A 50 -15.46 40.68 0.83
N THR A 51 -16.43 40.57 -0.06
CA THR A 51 -16.65 39.37 -0.89
C THR A 51 -15.38 39.03 -1.71
N GLY A 52 -14.58 40.05 -2.08
CA GLY A 52 -13.30 39.92 -2.76
C GLY A 52 -12.27 39.16 -1.93
N ASP A 53 -12.19 39.42 -0.62
CA ASP A 53 -11.23 38.73 0.28
C ASP A 53 -11.59 37.23 0.44
N ILE A 54 -12.88 36.93 0.53
CA ILE A 54 -13.37 35.56 0.59
C ILE A 54 -13.03 34.80 -0.72
N LEU A 55 -13.21 35.46 -1.87
CA LEU A 55 -12.94 34.88 -3.16
C LEU A 55 -11.45 34.66 -3.40
N SER A 56 -10.59 35.57 -2.90
CA SER A 56 -9.12 35.42 -3.02
C SER A 56 -8.61 34.23 -2.22
N VAL A 57 -9.04 34.06 -0.96
CA VAL A 57 -8.66 32.90 -0.14
C VAL A 57 -9.22 31.59 -0.72
N GLY A 58 -10.46 31.62 -1.24
CA GLY A 58 -11.04 30.49 -1.98
C GLY A 58 -10.25 30.13 -3.24
N GLY A 59 -9.75 31.12 -3.97
CA GLY A 59 -8.88 30.92 -5.13
C GLY A 59 -7.52 30.29 -4.77
N GLU A 60 -6.88 30.76 -3.70
CA GLU A 60 -5.63 30.17 -3.20
C GLU A 60 -5.83 28.72 -2.74
N MET A 61 -6.95 28.43 -2.08
CA MET A 61 -7.33 27.09 -1.66
C MET A 61 -7.51 26.17 -2.88
N LEU A 62 -8.14 26.66 -3.93
CA LEU A 62 -8.36 25.91 -5.17
C LEU A 62 -7.04 25.63 -5.88
N LEU A 63 -6.15 26.63 -6.00
CA LEU A 63 -4.81 26.45 -6.55
C LEU A 63 -3.99 25.44 -5.76
N CYS A 64 -4.03 25.52 -4.42
CA CYS A 64 -3.35 24.57 -3.53
C CYS A 64 -3.83 23.12 -3.77
N THR A 65 -5.15 22.94 -3.91
CA THR A 65 -5.75 21.63 -4.19
C THR A 65 -5.36 21.09 -5.57
N LEU A 66 -5.36 21.96 -6.59
CA LEU A 66 -4.92 21.58 -7.94
C LEU A 66 -3.44 21.18 -7.96
N CYS A 67 -2.58 21.93 -7.29
CA CYS A 67 -1.16 21.59 -7.16
C CYS A 67 -0.98 20.22 -6.47
N SER A 68 -1.71 19.98 -5.36
CA SER A 68 -1.68 18.68 -4.68
C SER A 68 -2.15 17.54 -5.60
N ALA A 69 -3.21 17.75 -6.36
CA ALA A 69 -3.73 16.75 -7.31
C ALA A 69 -2.71 16.41 -8.41
N VAL A 70 -2.07 17.40 -9.00
CA VAL A 70 -1.02 17.19 -10.02
C VAL A 70 0.16 16.42 -9.43
N LEU A 71 0.59 16.78 -8.22
CA LEU A 71 1.66 16.06 -7.51
C LEU A 71 1.26 14.62 -7.20
N ALA A 72 0.00 14.38 -6.80
CA ALA A 72 -0.52 13.03 -6.53
C ALA A 72 -0.46 12.13 -7.78
N VAL A 73 -0.85 12.67 -8.95
CA VAL A 73 -0.73 11.96 -10.23
C VAL A 73 0.73 11.67 -10.57
N GLY A 74 1.62 12.65 -10.38
CA GLY A 74 3.06 12.49 -10.58
C GLY A 74 3.66 11.40 -9.68
N CYS A 75 3.30 11.39 -8.39
CA CYS A 75 3.70 10.35 -7.44
C CYS A 75 3.18 8.96 -7.85
N GLY A 76 1.93 8.90 -8.30
CA GLY A 76 1.32 7.67 -8.80
C GLY A 76 2.08 7.10 -10.00
N TYR A 77 2.39 7.94 -10.96
CA TYR A 77 3.15 7.55 -12.15
C TYR A 77 4.57 7.06 -11.80
N LEU A 78 5.32 7.80 -10.96
CA LEU A 78 6.66 7.39 -10.54
C LEU A 78 6.64 6.09 -9.75
N SER A 79 5.69 5.94 -8.84
CA SER A 79 5.54 4.73 -8.05
C SER A 79 5.24 3.51 -8.92
N ALA A 80 4.31 3.64 -9.87
CA ALA A 80 3.97 2.59 -10.81
C ALA A 80 5.17 2.20 -11.70
N ARG A 81 5.92 3.20 -12.19
CA ARG A 81 7.11 2.98 -13.03
C ARG A 81 8.24 2.32 -12.25
N THR A 82 8.46 2.72 -11.00
CA THR A 82 9.45 2.09 -10.10
C THR A 82 9.08 0.63 -9.82
N ALA A 83 7.80 0.36 -9.52
CA ALA A 83 7.32 -0.99 -9.29
C ALA A 83 7.41 -1.89 -10.53
N ALA A 84 7.12 -1.33 -11.72
CA ALA A 84 7.26 -2.06 -12.98
C ALA A 84 8.73 -2.41 -13.30
N GLY A 85 9.67 -1.47 -13.08
CA GLY A 85 11.10 -1.71 -13.25
C GLY A 85 11.61 -2.79 -12.29
N PHE A 86 11.20 -2.73 -11.03
CA PHE A 86 11.51 -3.75 -10.03
C PHE A 86 10.95 -5.12 -10.43
N SER A 87 9.67 -5.19 -10.84
CA SER A 87 9.01 -6.41 -11.30
C SER A 87 9.72 -7.03 -12.51
N PHE A 88 10.13 -6.19 -13.47
CA PHE A 88 10.91 -6.63 -14.62
C PHE A 88 12.24 -7.26 -14.21
N SER A 89 12.96 -6.63 -13.27
CA SER A 89 14.23 -7.17 -12.76
C SER A 89 14.04 -8.51 -12.07
N VAL A 90 13.02 -8.64 -11.21
CA VAL A 90 12.70 -9.90 -10.52
C VAL A 90 12.31 -10.99 -11.50
N ARG A 91 11.48 -10.67 -12.50
CA ARG A 91 11.04 -11.64 -13.53
C ARG A 91 12.22 -12.15 -14.35
N ARG A 92 13.13 -11.25 -14.72
CA ARG A 92 14.34 -11.61 -15.46
C ARG A 92 15.25 -12.51 -14.63
N ASP A 93 15.50 -12.14 -13.36
CA ASP A 93 16.38 -12.93 -12.48
C ASP A 93 15.78 -14.31 -12.20
N LEU A 94 14.45 -14.40 -12.04
CA LEU A 94 13.75 -15.67 -11.86
C LEU A 94 13.84 -16.53 -13.12
N PHE A 95 13.65 -15.94 -14.30
CA PHE A 95 13.76 -16.65 -15.57
C PHE A 95 15.16 -17.24 -15.76
N HIS A 96 16.22 -16.46 -15.53
CA HIS A 96 17.58 -16.96 -15.57
C HIS A 96 17.81 -18.10 -14.57
N HIS A 97 17.33 -17.99 -13.35
CA HIS A 97 17.45 -19.05 -12.35
C HIS A 97 16.76 -20.35 -12.78
N VAL A 98 15.58 -20.24 -13.41
CA VAL A 98 14.86 -21.41 -13.92
C VAL A 98 15.59 -22.04 -15.12
N MET A 99 16.18 -21.23 -16.01
CA MET A 99 16.93 -21.74 -17.16
C MET A 99 18.27 -22.37 -16.78
N ASP A 100 18.90 -21.87 -15.72
CA ASP A 100 20.19 -22.38 -15.22
C ASP A 100 20.00 -23.54 -14.23
N ALA A 101 18.77 -23.85 -13.82
CA ALA A 101 18.46 -24.94 -12.89
C ALA A 101 18.71 -26.31 -13.54
N GLY A 102 19.37 -27.20 -12.79
CA GLY A 102 19.61 -28.55 -13.23
C GLY A 102 18.35 -29.42 -13.33
N SER A 103 18.43 -30.51 -14.08
CA SER A 103 17.30 -31.43 -14.28
C SER A 103 16.72 -31.99 -12.97
N GLU A 104 17.53 -32.14 -11.95
CA GLU A 104 17.15 -32.63 -10.62
C GLU A 104 16.34 -31.58 -9.83
N GLU A 105 16.75 -30.32 -9.91
CA GLU A 105 16.02 -29.22 -9.29
C GLU A 105 14.66 -28.95 -9.99
N MET A 106 14.62 -29.09 -11.31
CA MET A 106 13.39 -28.94 -12.09
C MET A 106 12.34 -30.01 -11.79
N GLN A 107 12.74 -31.21 -11.37
CA GLN A 107 11.81 -32.29 -10.99
C GLN A 107 11.05 -31.96 -9.67
N THR A 108 11.60 -31.10 -8.82
CA THR A 108 10.94 -30.68 -7.56
C THR A 108 9.84 -29.65 -7.77
N PHE A 109 9.82 -28.97 -8.92
CA PHE A 109 8.83 -27.94 -9.25
C PHE A 109 7.96 -28.39 -10.42
N SER A 110 6.63 -28.30 -10.26
CA SER A 110 5.73 -28.51 -11.39
C SER A 110 5.75 -27.30 -12.35
N VAL A 111 5.70 -27.54 -13.65
CA VAL A 111 5.65 -26.48 -14.68
C VAL A 111 4.51 -25.46 -14.42
N PRO A 112 3.26 -25.87 -14.07
CA PRO A 112 2.20 -24.94 -13.74
C PRO A 112 2.55 -24.03 -12.55
N SER A 113 3.26 -24.54 -11.53
CA SER A 113 3.70 -23.74 -10.38
C SER A 113 4.73 -22.68 -10.80
N LEU A 114 5.67 -23.01 -11.68
CA LEU A 114 6.65 -22.05 -12.19
C LEU A 114 6.01 -20.95 -13.03
N ILE A 115 5.02 -21.30 -13.85
CA ILE A 115 4.24 -20.32 -14.64
C ILE A 115 3.50 -19.36 -13.71
N THR A 116 2.80 -19.86 -12.68
CA THR A 116 2.08 -19.03 -11.72
C THR A 116 3.00 -18.08 -10.96
N ARG A 117 4.17 -18.56 -10.52
CA ARG A 117 5.17 -17.73 -9.82
C ARG A 117 5.76 -16.65 -10.72
N THR A 118 6.07 -16.98 -11.98
CA THR A 118 6.66 -16.02 -12.93
C THR A 118 5.67 -14.98 -13.43
N THR A 119 4.37 -15.25 -13.40
CA THR A 119 3.32 -14.35 -13.91
C THR A 119 2.57 -13.69 -12.78
N ASN A 120 1.75 -14.44 -12.06
CA ASN A 120 0.79 -13.90 -11.09
C ASN A 120 1.48 -13.38 -9.82
N ASP A 121 2.38 -14.15 -9.22
CA ASP A 121 3.02 -13.76 -7.95
C ASP A 121 3.87 -12.50 -8.13
N ILE A 122 4.61 -12.39 -9.24
CA ILE A 122 5.38 -11.17 -9.53
C ILE A 122 4.47 -9.97 -9.78
N THR A 123 3.32 -10.17 -10.40
CA THR A 123 2.33 -9.08 -10.59
C THR A 123 1.75 -8.62 -9.26
N GLN A 124 1.48 -9.54 -8.34
CA GLN A 124 1.06 -9.16 -6.97
C GLN A 124 2.15 -8.40 -6.23
N ILE A 125 3.40 -8.85 -6.32
CA ILE A 125 4.56 -8.12 -5.73
C ILE A 125 4.65 -6.71 -6.34
N GLN A 126 4.47 -6.57 -7.64
CA GLN A 126 4.46 -5.26 -8.31
C GLN A 126 3.39 -4.33 -7.73
N MET A 127 2.16 -4.81 -7.54
CA MET A 127 1.08 -4.02 -6.92
C MET A 127 1.40 -3.63 -5.48
N ILE A 128 1.93 -4.57 -4.68
CA ILE A 128 2.33 -4.30 -3.30
C ILE A 128 3.45 -3.26 -3.24
N VAL A 129 4.42 -3.31 -4.15
CA VAL A 129 5.50 -2.32 -4.22
C VAL A 129 4.97 -0.96 -4.64
N ALA A 130 4.09 -0.89 -5.65
CA ALA A 130 3.50 0.36 -6.12
C ALA A 130 2.69 1.07 -5.04
N MET A 131 1.78 0.35 -4.37
CA MET A 131 0.95 0.89 -3.28
C MET A 131 1.77 1.14 -2.02
N GLY A 132 2.67 0.21 -1.68
CA GLY A 132 3.50 0.29 -0.49
C GLY A 132 4.46 1.47 -0.54
N LEU A 133 5.03 1.77 -1.71
CA LEU A 133 5.94 2.91 -1.87
C LEU A 133 5.23 4.23 -1.55
N GLN A 134 4.01 4.44 -2.05
CA GLN A 134 3.23 5.64 -1.76
C GLN A 134 2.81 5.72 -0.29
N MET A 135 2.21 4.65 0.26
CA MET A 135 1.72 4.65 1.64
C MET A 135 2.83 4.77 2.67
N LEU A 136 3.93 4.01 2.49
CA LEU A 136 5.06 4.00 3.42
C LEU A 136 5.83 5.32 3.43
N MET A 137 5.80 6.09 2.35
CA MET A 137 6.41 7.42 2.30
C MET A 137 5.46 8.50 2.81
N LYS A 138 4.18 8.48 2.38
CA LYS A 138 3.22 9.53 2.73
C LYS A 138 2.89 9.52 4.23
N ALA A 139 2.66 8.37 4.82
CA ALA A 139 2.23 8.28 6.21
C ALA A 139 3.23 8.87 7.23
N PRO A 140 4.55 8.52 7.23
CA PRO A 140 5.49 9.11 8.18
C PRO A 140 5.75 10.59 7.93
N ILE A 141 5.83 11.02 6.66
CA ILE A 141 6.02 12.44 6.32
C ILE A 141 4.84 13.26 6.82
N MET A 142 3.61 12.78 6.56
CA MET A 142 2.38 13.43 7.01
C MET A 142 2.29 13.48 8.55
N ALA A 143 2.66 12.39 9.23
CA ALA A 143 2.64 12.33 10.68
C ALA A 143 3.62 13.34 11.32
N VAL A 144 4.87 13.37 10.86
CA VAL A 144 5.89 14.31 11.35
C VAL A 144 5.45 15.76 11.11
N TRP A 145 4.97 16.08 9.92
CA TRP A 145 4.55 17.43 9.58
C TRP A 145 3.31 17.88 10.35
N ALA A 146 2.34 16.97 10.53
CA ALA A 146 1.14 17.24 11.33
C ALA A 146 1.50 17.51 12.80
N ILE A 147 2.41 16.71 13.38
CA ILE A 147 2.88 16.93 14.76
C ILE A 147 3.54 18.31 14.90
N ILE A 148 4.44 18.68 13.98
CA ILE A 148 5.11 20.00 13.99
C ILE A 148 4.07 21.13 13.93
N LYS A 149 3.05 21.02 13.07
CA LYS A 149 1.99 22.02 12.95
C LYS A 149 1.12 22.15 14.21
N ILE A 150 0.79 21.02 14.85
CA ILE A 150 -0.07 21.02 16.04
C ILE A 150 0.67 21.61 17.24
N LEU A 151 1.94 21.26 17.44
CA LEU A 151 2.77 21.78 18.51
C LEU A 151 2.92 23.31 18.47
N GLY A 152 2.88 23.90 17.27
CA GLY A 152 2.95 25.36 17.09
C GLY A 152 1.67 26.11 17.40
N LYS A 153 0.52 25.46 17.57
CA LYS A 153 -0.79 26.13 17.75
C LYS A 153 -1.25 26.26 19.21
N SER A 154 -1.24 25.15 19.95
CA SER A 154 -1.68 25.16 21.37
C SER A 154 -1.24 23.86 22.05
N TRP A 155 -0.60 23.97 23.23
CA TRP A 155 -0.18 22.83 24.01
C TRP A 155 -1.35 21.95 24.48
N THR A 156 -2.45 22.56 24.88
CA THR A 156 -3.65 21.85 25.33
C THR A 156 -4.28 21.00 24.22
N LEU A 157 -4.44 21.58 23.01
CA LEU A 157 -4.96 20.85 21.86
C LEU A 157 -4.01 19.75 21.42
N SER A 158 -2.70 19.97 21.49
CA SER A 158 -1.69 18.97 21.17
C SER A 158 -1.75 17.77 22.11
N ALA A 159 -1.91 18.01 23.41
CA ALA A 159 -2.02 16.94 24.40
C ALA A 159 -3.30 16.10 24.21
N VAL A 160 -4.42 16.74 23.95
CA VAL A 160 -5.69 16.04 23.67
C VAL A 160 -5.60 15.21 22.38
N THR A 161 -5.09 15.80 21.30
CA THR A 161 -4.91 15.09 20.02
C THR A 161 -3.92 13.93 20.17
N GLY A 162 -2.80 14.12 20.87
CA GLY A 162 -1.84 13.07 21.18
C GLY A 162 -2.46 11.92 21.96
N GLY A 163 -3.29 12.22 22.96
CA GLY A 163 -4.04 11.21 23.71
C GLY A 163 -4.96 10.39 22.81
N PHE A 164 -5.73 11.02 21.92
CA PHE A 164 -6.56 10.32 20.95
C PHE A 164 -5.75 9.42 19.99
N VAL A 165 -4.63 9.90 19.48
CA VAL A 165 -3.75 9.11 18.60
C VAL A 165 -3.23 7.87 19.33
N VAL A 166 -2.79 8.00 20.58
CA VAL A 166 -2.33 6.86 21.39
C VAL A 166 -3.46 5.84 21.58
N VAL A 167 -4.67 6.30 21.89
CA VAL A 167 -5.85 5.42 22.02
C VAL A 167 -6.14 4.68 20.70
N ILE A 168 -6.15 5.38 19.58
CA ILE A 168 -6.39 4.78 18.25
C ILE A 168 -5.32 3.72 17.95
N VAL A 169 -4.05 4.03 18.17
CA VAL A 169 -2.94 3.07 17.95
C VAL A 169 -3.10 1.85 18.85
N ALA A 170 -3.43 2.04 20.14
CA ALA A 170 -3.67 0.94 21.06
C ALA A 170 -4.84 0.04 20.61
N VAL A 171 -5.96 0.62 20.18
CA VAL A 171 -7.12 -0.11 19.64
C VAL A 171 -6.74 -0.90 18.39
N VAL A 172 -6.01 -0.29 17.45
CA VAL A 172 -5.54 -0.97 16.23
C VAL A 172 -4.63 -2.14 16.57
N LEU A 173 -3.68 -1.98 17.49
CA LEU A 173 -2.79 -3.05 17.94
C LEU A 173 -3.57 -4.18 18.62
N LEU A 174 -4.57 -3.87 19.43
CA LEU A 174 -5.48 -4.85 20.05
C LEU A 174 -6.26 -5.63 19.01
N ILE A 175 -6.84 -4.97 18.03
CA ILE A 175 -7.55 -5.61 16.92
C ILE A 175 -6.62 -6.51 16.12
N MET A 176 -5.44 -6.01 15.74
CA MET A 176 -4.46 -6.79 15.00
C MET A 176 -4.01 -8.04 15.76
N SER A 177 -3.70 -7.91 17.06
CA SER A 177 -3.29 -9.05 17.88
C SER A 177 -4.38 -10.12 18.02
N SER A 178 -5.66 -9.71 18.00
CA SER A 178 -6.81 -10.61 18.07
C SER A 178 -7.19 -11.22 16.71
N CYS A 179 -7.06 -10.46 15.63
CA CYS A 179 -7.45 -10.90 14.28
C CYS A 179 -6.41 -11.80 13.61
N LEU A 180 -5.11 -11.52 13.78
CA LEU A 180 -4.04 -12.30 13.15
C LEU A 180 -4.09 -13.82 13.46
N PRO A 181 -4.23 -14.25 14.71
CA PRO A 181 -4.32 -15.69 15.01
C PRO A 181 -5.60 -16.33 14.43
N ARG A 182 -6.72 -15.59 14.43
CA ARG A 182 -7.99 -16.06 13.85
C ARG A 182 -7.88 -16.22 12.33
N PHE A 183 -7.24 -15.28 11.67
CA PHE A 183 -7.00 -15.35 10.22
C PHE A 183 -6.16 -16.57 9.86
N ARG A 184 -5.10 -16.87 10.62
CA ARG A 184 -4.30 -18.10 10.45
C ARG A 184 -5.12 -19.38 10.65
N GLN A 185 -6.04 -19.39 11.59
CA GLN A 185 -6.95 -20.54 11.80
C GLN A 185 -7.91 -20.73 10.62
N VAL A 186 -8.47 -19.64 10.08
CA VAL A 186 -9.32 -19.68 8.88
C VAL A 186 -8.55 -20.24 7.70
N GLN A 187 -7.32 -19.78 7.45
CA GLN A 187 -6.48 -20.32 6.38
C GLN A 187 -6.23 -21.82 6.54
N LYS A 188 -5.86 -22.28 7.74
CA LYS A 188 -5.66 -23.71 7.99
C LYS A 188 -6.93 -24.54 7.72
N LYS A 189 -8.10 -24.04 8.09
CA LYS A 189 -9.38 -24.72 7.82
C LYS A 189 -9.72 -24.73 6.33
N THR A 190 -9.44 -23.63 5.62
CA THR A 190 -9.61 -23.57 4.17
C THR A 190 -8.70 -24.57 3.45
N ASP A 191 -7.45 -24.70 3.89
CA ASP A 191 -6.51 -25.69 3.33
C ASP A 191 -6.98 -27.12 3.59
N GLN A 192 -7.57 -27.39 4.78
CA GLN A 192 -8.17 -28.70 5.09
C GLN A 192 -9.37 -29.00 4.19
N ILE A 193 -10.27 -28.04 3.98
CA ILE A 193 -11.43 -28.20 3.08
C ILE A 193 -10.95 -28.48 1.65
N ASN A 194 -9.98 -27.71 1.15
CA ASN A 194 -9.42 -27.91 -0.18
C ASN A 194 -8.77 -29.29 -0.33
N ARG A 195 -8.10 -29.78 0.73
CA ARG A 195 -7.52 -31.14 0.74
C ARG A 195 -8.60 -32.20 0.66
N VAL A 196 -9.61 -32.14 1.52
CA VAL A 196 -10.71 -33.11 1.54
C VAL A 196 -11.49 -33.07 0.23
N ALA A 197 -11.74 -31.89 -0.34
CA ALA A 197 -12.38 -31.76 -1.64
C ALA A 197 -11.57 -32.42 -2.75
N ARG A 198 -10.26 -32.24 -2.74
CA ARG A 198 -9.35 -32.89 -3.71
C ARG A 198 -9.32 -34.40 -3.54
N GLU A 199 -9.25 -34.89 -2.30
CA GLU A 199 -9.31 -36.32 -1.98
C GLU A 199 -10.62 -36.94 -2.46
N ASN A 200 -11.76 -36.28 -2.24
CA ASN A 200 -13.06 -36.72 -2.73
C ASN A 200 -13.13 -36.74 -4.27
N LEU A 201 -12.65 -35.68 -4.95
CA LEU A 201 -12.62 -35.61 -6.42
C LEU A 201 -11.72 -36.70 -7.01
N THR A 202 -10.60 -37.01 -6.38
CA THR A 202 -9.69 -38.08 -6.84
C THR A 202 -10.27 -39.46 -6.54
N GLY A 203 -10.95 -39.62 -5.39
CA GLY A 203 -11.55 -40.88 -4.96
C GLY A 203 -12.87 -41.23 -5.66
N ILE A 204 -13.55 -40.26 -6.29
CA ILE A 204 -14.88 -40.48 -6.92
C ILE A 204 -14.80 -41.51 -8.05
N ASN A 205 -13.69 -41.57 -8.78
CA ASN A 205 -13.47 -42.56 -9.84
C ASN A 205 -13.36 -43.96 -9.29
N VAL A 206 -12.70 -44.12 -8.13
CA VAL A 206 -12.56 -45.41 -7.45
C VAL A 206 -13.91 -45.90 -6.90
N VAL A 207 -14.70 -45.01 -6.34
CA VAL A 207 -16.06 -45.31 -5.85
C VAL A 207 -16.99 -45.71 -6.99
N HIS A 208 -16.87 -45.07 -8.17
CA HIS A 208 -17.62 -45.42 -9.37
C HIS A 208 -17.25 -46.80 -9.93
N GLU A 209 -15.95 -47.15 -9.89
CA GLU A 209 -15.50 -48.47 -10.37
C GLU A 209 -15.96 -49.59 -9.42
N ILE A 210 -15.87 -49.38 -8.10
CA ILE A 210 -16.34 -50.36 -7.11
C ILE A 210 -17.87 -50.51 -7.23
N GLY A 211 -18.63 -49.41 -7.43
CA GLY A 211 -20.07 -49.48 -7.64
C GLY A 211 -20.50 -50.22 -8.89
N ARG A 212 -19.69 -50.19 -9.97
CA ARG A 212 -19.90 -50.96 -11.21
C ARG A 212 -19.57 -52.46 -11.08
N ALA A 213 -18.69 -52.83 -10.18
CA ALA A 213 -18.32 -54.23 -9.96
C ALA A 213 -19.37 -55.00 -9.11
N HIS A 214 -20.33 -54.31 -8.52
CA HIS A 214 -21.40 -54.87 -7.68
C HIS A 214 -22.80 -54.87 -8.34
N VAL A 215 -22.90 -54.47 -9.60
CA VAL A 215 -24.11 -54.60 -10.44
C VAL A 215 -23.83 -55.57 -11.56
#